data_62a85277eff63385236428b905d84bf7
#
_entry.id   62a85277eff63385236428b905d84bf7
#
_cell.length_a   1.000
_cell.length_b   1.000
_cell.length_c   1.000
_cell.angle_alpha   90.00
_cell.angle_beta   90.00
_cell.angle_gamma   90.00
#
_symmetry.space_group_name_H-M   'P 1'
#
loop_
_entity.id
_entity.type
_entity.pdbx_description
1 polymer ?
#
loop_
_entity_poly.entity_id
_entity_poly.type
_entity_poly.pdbx_seq_one_letter_code
_entity_poly.pdbx_strand_id
1 'polypeptide(L)'
;MGLKGMTNKRPTKVTIESVAAIAKVSVNTVSRALRGKDGVSEKTRERILQIAQEMNYRPNILARSMRQDKSDFIGVLVLDIGNSVFTKMIKGIEKELMGNSFSIIIGNSDENVAKERHYLETMLATNCRGIIISHVNNSALKLLRQEGVPFVVLDRDTQKFECDQVYVDNNKMGYMATKHLLELGHRDIVFINKESKFDTDQRRRIEGYCSALQESGLQNFERIYSCEDAEQGKKAIFDLWRQKPHPTGLVIGQHS
;
A
#
# COMPACT_ATOMS: atom_id res chain seq x y z
N MET A 1 -43.05 31.40 23.97
CA MET A 1 -41.69 31.32 24.58
C MET A 1 -40.72 31.01 23.43
N GLY A 2 -40.11 32.08 22.88
CA GLY A 2 -39.35 32.00 21.63
C GLY A 2 -37.92 31.51 21.83
N LEU A 3 -37.52 30.49 21.10
CA LEU A 3 -36.13 30.05 20.97
C LEU A 3 -35.40 31.04 20.05
N LYS A 4 -34.57 31.92 20.67
CA LYS A 4 -33.63 32.76 19.90
C LYS A 4 -32.59 31.86 19.21
N GLY A 5 -32.54 31.95 17.89
CA GLY A 5 -31.54 31.26 17.07
C GLY A 5 -30.12 31.69 17.44
N MET A 6 -29.32 30.75 17.92
CA MET A 6 -27.88 30.92 18.02
C MET A 6 -27.30 30.79 16.61
N THR A 7 -26.98 31.93 16.01
CA THR A 7 -26.19 31.97 14.79
C THR A 7 -24.76 31.48 15.11
N ASN A 8 -24.50 30.24 14.82
CA ASN A 8 -23.17 29.64 14.95
C ASN A 8 -22.25 30.22 13.85
N LYS A 9 -21.68 31.43 14.12
CA LYS A 9 -20.61 31.98 13.25
C LYS A 9 -19.42 31.02 13.36
N ARG A 10 -19.16 30.27 12.32
CA ARG A 10 -17.92 29.49 12.21
C ARG A 10 -16.75 30.44 12.48
N PRO A 11 -15.81 30.11 13.38
CA PRO A 11 -14.64 30.95 13.62
C PRO A 11 -13.91 31.16 12.31
N THR A 12 -13.58 32.39 11.99
CA THR A 12 -12.83 32.76 10.76
C THR A 12 -11.49 32.00 10.79
N LYS A 13 -11.31 31.09 9.84
CA LYS A 13 -10.11 30.25 9.76
C LYS A 13 -8.89 31.15 9.57
N VAL A 14 -7.94 31.13 10.50
CA VAL A 14 -6.68 31.87 10.40
C VAL A 14 -5.92 31.39 9.15
N THR A 15 -5.47 32.32 8.33
CA THR A 15 -4.78 32.02 7.06
C THR A 15 -3.32 32.45 7.13
N ILE A 16 -2.51 32.01 6.18
CA ILE A 16 -1.10 32.42 6.08
C ILE A 16 -0.96 33.92 5.82
N GLU A 17 -1.94 34.51 5.15
CA GLU A 17 -2.04 35.95 4.89
C GLU A 17 -2.23 36.70 6.21
N SER A 18 -3.03 36.19 7.14
CA SER A 18 -3.23 36.77 8.47
C SER A 18 -1.93 36.79 9.28
N VAL A 19 -1.19 35.68 9.25
CA VAL A 19 0.13 35.58 9.91
C VAL A 19 1.11 36.56 9.27
N ALA A 20 1.14 36.65 7.94
CA ALA A 20 2.02 37.55 7.21
C ALA A 20 1.75 39.03 7.52
N ALA A 21 0.46 39.41 7.63
CA ALA A 21 0.04 40.76 7.99
C ALA A 21 0.52 41.14 9.42
N ILE A 22 0.35 40.27 10.41
CA ILE A 22 0.79 40.52 11.79
C ILE A 22 2.32 40.51 11.88
N ALA A 23 3.00 39.59 11.20
CA ALA A 23 4.45 39.53 11.16
C ALA A 23 5.07 40.64 10.31
N LYS A 24 4.28 41.43 9.57
CA LYS A 24 4.74 42.48 8.64
C LYS A 24 5.80 41.99 7.65
N VAL A 25 5.58 40.82 7.08
CA VAL A 25 6.44 40.20 6.07
C VAL A 25 5.60 39.61 4.93
N SER A 26 6.23 39.21 3.83
CA SER A 26 5.51 38.56 2.73
C SER A 26 5.01 37.17 3.12
N VAL A 27 3.93 36.71 2.48
CA VAL A 27 3.41 35.34 2.60
C VAL A 27 4.51 34.31 2.28
N ASN A 28 5.38 34.61 1.33
CA ASN A 28 6.51 33.74 0.98
C ASN A 28 7.52 33.63 2.12
N THR A 29 7.81 34.74 2.82
CA THR A 29 8.68 34.74 4.01
C THR A 29 8.10 33.90 5.13
N VAL A 30 6.78 34.01 5.42
CA VAL A 30 6.10 33.16 6.39
C VAL A 30 6.19 31.68 5.98
N SER A 31 5.91 31.38 4.72
CA SER A 31 5.98 30.02 4.20
C SER A 31 7.38 29.40 4.31
N ARG A 32 8.45 30.19 4.08
CA ARG A 32 9.85 29.74 4.24
C ARG A 32 10.21 29.53 5.70
N ALA A 33 9.80 30.45 6.58
CA ALA A 33 10.04 30.36 8.03
C ALA A 33 9.40 29.09 8.63
N LEU A 34 8.12 28.85 8.34
CA LEU A 34 7.37 27.67 8.83
C LEU A 34 7.95 26.33 8.34
N ARG A 35 8.71 26.33 7.23
CA ARG A 35 9.34 25.13 6.65
C ARG A 35 10.82 24.97 6.98
N GLY A 36 11.38 25.84 7.80
CA GLY A 36 12.81 25.79 8.11
C GLY A 36 13.74 26.07 6.91
N LYS A 37 13.23 26.64 5.78
CA LYS A 37 14.05 26.90 4.59
C LYS A 37 14.96 28.12 4.76
N ASP A 38 16.12 28.12 4.10
CA ASP A 38 17.05 29.24 4.10
C ASP A 38 16.46 30.52 3.50
N GLY A 39 17.10 31.66 3.81
CA GLY A 39 16.70 32.98 3.33
C GLY A 39 15.68 33.69 4.25
N VAL A 40 15.56 33.25 5.48
CA VAL A 40 14.90 33.96 6.59
C VAL A 40 15.85 33.95 7.78
N SER A 41 16.15 35.15 8.35
CA SER A 41 16.99 35.23 9.54
C SER A 41 16.35 34.50 10.72
N GLU A 42 17.17 33.96 11.63
CA GLU A 42 16.69 33.20 12.79
C GLU A 42 15.71 34.03 13.64
N LYS A 43 16.06 35.27 13.93
CA LYS A 43 15.20 36.23 14.65
C LYS A 43 13.82 36.43 13.98
N THR A 44 13.78 36.46 12.65
CA THR A 44 12.51 36.59 11.90
C THR A 44 11.72 35.30 11.92
N ARG A 45 12.42 34.16 11.84
CA ARG A 45 11.83 32.83 11.93
C ARG A 45 11.13 32.61 13.26
N GLU A 46 11.83 32.84 14.36
CA GLU A 46 11.29 32.73 15.73
C GLU A 46 10.03 33.58 15.92
N ARG A 47 10.08 34.85 15.48
CA ARG A 47 8.93 35.74 15.55
C ARG A 47 7.72 35.22 14.77
N ILE A 48 7.94 34.68 13.56
CA ILE A 48 6.87 34.14 12.73
C ILE A 48 6.27 32.87 13.39
N LEU A 49 7.11 31.98 13.92
CA LEU A 49 6.66 30.78 14.64
C LEU A 49 5.83 31.13 15.87
N GLN A 50 6.26 32.11 16.64
CA GLN A 50 5.52 32.58 17.81
C GLN A 50 4.15 33.14 17.42
N ILE A 51 4.07 34.04 16.44
CA ILE A 51 2.81 34.62 15.94
C ILE A 51 1.89 33.48 15.42
N ALA A 52 2.41 32.52 14.66
CA ALA A 52 1.63 31.41 14.15
C ALA A 52 1.06 30.55 15.29
N GLN A 53 1.82 30.32 16.37
CA GLN A 53 1.39 29.59 17.55
C GLN A 53 0.30 30.37 18.34
N GLU A 54 0.51 31.66 18.59
CA GLU A 54 -0.46 32.53 19.30
C GLU A 54 -1.81 32.62 18.57
N MET A 55 -1.74 32.62 17.19
CA MET A 55 -2.93 32.63 16.35
C MET A 55 -3.57 31.25 16.20
N ASN A 56 -3.01 30.19 16.75
CA ASN A 56 -3.40 28.81 16.44
C ASN A 56 -3.44 28.53 14.92
N TYR A 57 -2.52 29.13 14.17
CA TYR A 57 -2.41 28.93 12.75
C TYR A 57 -1.96 27.49 12.45
N ARG A 58 -2.78 26.76 11.69
CA ARG A 58 -2.42 25.46 11.13
C ARG A 58 -2.24 25.59 9.63
N PRO A 59 -1.04 25.27 9.10
CA PRO A 59 -0.83 25.28 7.66
C PRO A 59 -1.90 24.44 6.94
N ASN A 60 -2.58 25.05 5.97
CA ASN A 60 -3.51 24.30 5.13
C ASN A 60 -2.70 23.54 4.09
N ILE A 61 -2.52 22.24 4.30
CA ILE A 61 -1.74 21.36 3.44
C ILE A 61 -2.34 21.32 2.02
N LEU A 62 -3.68 21.34 1.90
CA LEU A 62 -4.37 21.37 0.61
C LEU A 62 -4.16 22.68 -0.15
N ALA A 63 -4.23 23.84 0.53
CA ALA A 63 -3.94 25.13 -0.10
C ALA A 63 -2.46 25.27 -0.47
N ARG A 64 -1.57 24.53 0.19
CA ARG A 64 -0.15 24.45 -0.11
C ARG A 64 0.10 23.61 -1.34
N SER A 65 -0.52 22.46 -1.48
CA SER A 65 -0.40 21.58 -2.66
C SER A 65 -0.93 22.24 -3.94
N MET A 66 -1.94 23.11 -3.83
CA MET A 66 -2.46 23.90 -4.96
C MET A 66 -1.49 24.98 -5.45
N ARG A 67 -0.56 25.47 -4.60
CA ARG A 67 0.48 26.45 -4.97
C ARG A 67 1.80 25.80 -5.41
N GLN A 68 1.98 24.54 -5.09
CA GLN A 68 3.12 23.73 -5.49
C GLN A 68 2.55 22.60 -6.32
N ASP A 69 3.02 22.39 -7.54
CA ASP A 69 2.53 21.36 -8.47
C ASP A 69 2.49 19.93 -7.89
N LYS A 70 2.97 19.71 -6.67
CA LYS A 70 2.96 18.40 -5.98
C LYS A 70 2.77 18.57 -4.47
N SER A 71 2.00 17.69 -3.86
CA SER A 71 1.85 17.62 -2.39
C SER A 71 3.01 16.87 -1.72
N ASP A 72 3.08 16.92 -0.38
CA ASP A 72 4.02 16.09 0.40
C ASP A 72 3.37 14.73 0.77
N PHE A 73 2.38 14.28 0.01
CA PHE A 73 1.73 12.98 0.17
C PHE A 73 2.27 11.96 -0.83
N ILE A 74 2.46 10.74 -0.33
CA ILE A 74 2.66 9.53 -1.14
C ILE A 74 1.42 8.65 -0.98
N GLY A 75 0.83 8.24 -2.09
CA GLY A 75 -0.26 7.24 -2.08
C GLY A 75 0.32 5.85 -1.86
N VAL A 76 -0.31 5.05 -0.98
CA VAL A 76 0.02 3.63 -0.79
C VAL A 76 -1.27 2.85 -0.96
N LEU A 77 -1.43 2.17 -2.09
CA LEU A 77 -2.62 1.40 -2.41
C LEU A 77 -2.29 -0.09 -2.37
N VAL A 78 -2.96 -0.81 -1.48
CA VAL A 78 -2.74 -2.24 -1.27
C VAL A 78 -4.00 -3.05 -1.55
N LEU A 79 -3.84 -4.35 -1.76
CA LEU A 79 -4.95 -5.27 -2.07
C LEU A 79 -5.80 -5.57 -0.84
N ASP A 80 -5.16 -5.84 0.30
CA ASP A 80 -5.85 -6.20 1.54
C ASP A 80 -5.05 -5.75 2.76
N ILE A 81 -5.56 -4.72 3.46
CA ILE A 81 -4.94 -4.22 4.69
C ILE A 81 -5.07 -5.21 5.87
N GLY A 82 -5.99 -6.17 5.79
CA GLY A 82 -6.11 -7.24 6.77
C GLY A 82 -4.98 -8.27 6.68
N ASN A 83 -4.34 -8.37 5.51
CA ASN A 83 -3.20 -9.25 5.34
C ASN A 83 -1.94 -8.67 6.03
N SER A 84 -1.35 -9.46 6.94
CA SER A 84 -0.20 -9.06 7.75
C SER A 84 1.04 -8.68 6.92
N VAL A 85 1.18 -9.19 5.71
CA VAL A 85 2.27 -8.85 4.79
C VAL A 85 2.16 -7.39 4.38
N PHE A 86 0.99 -6.95 3.89
CA PHE A 86 0.77 -5.56 3.49
C PHE A 86 0.90 -4.60 4.67
N THR A 87 0.40 -4.96 5.85
CA THR A 87 0.55 -4.10 7.03
C THR A 87 2.01 -3.93 7.46
N LYS A 88 2.85 -4.95 7.33
CA LYS A 88 4.30 -4.84 7.56
C LYS A 88 4.99 -3.97 6.51
N MET A 89 4.62 -4.12 5.23
CA MET A 89 5.13 -3.28 4.14
C MET A 89 4.77 -1.80 4.36
N ILE A 90 3.49 -1.50 4.69
CA ILE A 90 3.02 -0.14 4.99
C ILE A 90 3.83 0.48 6.12
N LYS A 91 4.07 -0.25 7.23
CA LYS A 91 4.89 0.25 8.34
C LYS A 91 6.34 0.56 7.92
N GLY A 92 6.92 -0.26 7.06
CA GLY A 92 8.26 -0.01 6.51
C GLY A 92 8.29 1.25 5.65
N ILE A 93 7.32 1.39 4.75
CA ILE A 93 7.16 2.58 3.88
C ILE A 93 6.95 3.84 4.72
N GLU A 94 6.05 3.80 5.71
CA GLU A 94 5.77 4.94 6.59
C GLU A 94 7.05 5.41 7.30
N LYS A 95 7.80 4.49 7.89
CA LYS A 95 9.05 4.81 8.60
C LYS A 95 10.05 5.58 7.72
N GLU A 96 10.26 5.12 6.49
CA GLU A 96 11.19 5.77 5.56
C GLU A 96 10.67 7.13 5.08
N LEU A 97 9.37 7.25 4.79
CA LEU A 97 8.75 8.47 4.31
C LEU A 97 8.69 9.56 5.39
N MET A 98 8.43 9.20 6.65
CA MET A 98 8.44 10.15 7.79
C MET A 98 9.81 10.80 7.96
N GLY A 99 10.91 10.05 7.80
CA GLY A 99 12.28 10.57 7.83
C GLY A 99 12.55 11.64 6.76
N ASN A 100 11.77 11.63 5.68
CA ASN A 100 11.87 12.55 4.54
C ASN A 100 10.73 13.59 4.48
N SER A 101 10.00 13.78 5.58
CA SER A 101 8.88 14.74 5.70
C SER A 101 7.70 14.47 4.75
N PHE A 102 7.51 13.23 4.32
CA PHE A 102 6.32 12.81 3.59
C PHE A 102 5.27 12.23 4.54
N SER A 103 4.00 12.38 4.15
CA SER A 103 2.86 11.70 4.76
C SER A 103 2.29 10.69 3.78
N ILE A 104 1.64 9.63 4.29
CA ILE A 104 1.03 8.62 3.43
C ILE A 104 -0.49 8.76 3.39
N ILE A 105 -1.07 8.43 2.24
CA ILE A 105 -2.51 8.20 2.06
C ILE A 105 -2.67 6.72 1.71
N ILE A 106 -3.31 5.96 2.60
CA ILE A 106 -3.49 4.52 2.40
C ILE A 106 -4.85 4.26 1.75
N GLY A 107 -4.86 3.44 0.69
CA GLY A 107 -6.04 2.89 0.06
C GLY A 107 -6.04 1.36 0.18
N ASN A 108 -7.23 0.77 0.33
CA ASN A 108 -7.46 -0.67 0.38
C ASN A 108 -8.44 -1.08 -0.72
N SER A 109 -7.96 -1.79 -1.73
CA SER A 109 -8.79 -2.15 -2.89
C SER A 109 -9.67 -3.39 -2.66
N ASP A 110 -9.37 -4.25 -1.68
CA ASP A 110 -10.03 -5.55 -1.47
C ASP A 110 -10.12 -6.38 -2.77
N GLU A 111 -9.06 -6.38 -3.57
CA GLU A 111 -9.01 -7.01 -4.91
C GLU A 111 -10.15 -6.54 -5.85
N ASN A 112 -10.73 -5.38 -5.61
CA ASN A 112 -11.85 -4.82 -6.36
C ASN A 112 -11.40 -3.66 -7.25
N VAL A 113 -11.56 -3.81 -8.57
CA VAL A 113 -11.15 -2.82 -9.57
C VAL A 113 -11.84 -1.46 -9.39
N ALA A 114 -13.11 -1.45 -8.97
CA ALA A 114 -13.83 -0.19 -8.78
C ALA A 114 -13.34 0.57 -7.53
N LYS A 115 -13.04 -0.15 -6.44
CA LYS A 115 -12.41 0.44 -5.25
C LYS A 115 -10.99 0.93 -5.55
N GLU A 116 -10.20 0.14 -6.27
CA GLU A 116 -8.86 0.54 -6.71
C GLU A 116 -8.91 1.87 -7.45
N ARG A 117 -9.79 1.97 -8.46
CA ARG A 117 -9.98 3.18 -9.24
C ARG A 117 -10.39 4.38 -8.37
N HIS A 118 -11.34 4.21 -7.46
CA HIS A 118 -11.80 5.26 -6.54
C HIS A 118 -10.65 5.82 -5.69
N TYR A 119 -9.81 4.94 -5.11
CA TYR A 119 -8.65 5.39 -4.34
C TYR A 119 -7.60 6.09 -5.21
N LEU A 120 -7.36 5.60 -6.42
CA LEU A 120 -6.45 6.27 -7.36
C LEU A 120 -6.94 7.66 -7.72
N GLU A 121 -8.22 7.83 -8.05
CA GLU A 121 -8.82 9.14 -8.34
C GLU A 121 -8.68 10.09 -7.14
N THR A 122 -8.85 9.60 -5.92
CA THR A 122 -8.62 10.38 -4.68
C THR A 122 -7.16 10.80 -4.52
N MET A 123 -6.20 9.89 -4.77
CA MET A 123 -4.77 10.17 -4.69
C MET A 123 -4.32 11.17 -5.77
N LEU A 124 -4.87 11.06 -6.98
CA LEU A 124 -4.65 12.01 -8.06
C LEU A 124 -5.21 13.39 -7.71
N ALA A 125 -6.46 13.48 -7.23
CA ALA A 125 -7.09 14.73 -6.82
C ALA A 125 -6.38 15.42 -5.64
N THR A 126 -5.69 14.65 -4.79
CA THR A 126 -4.82 15.17 -3.71
C THR A 126 -3.42 15.54 -4.19
N ASN A 127 -3.14 15.44 -5.47
CA ASN A 127 -1.81 15.70 -6.08
C ASN A 127 -0.69 14.94 -5.36
N CYS A 128 -0.89 13.66 -5.05
CA CYS A 128 0.15 12.83 -4.47
C CYS A 128 1.41 12.92 -5.33
N ARG A 129 2.58 13.07 -4.70
CA ARG A 129 3.88 13.19 -5.38
C ARG A 129 4.27 11.92 -6.12
N GLY A 130 3.81 10.78 -5.63
CA GLY A 130 3.99 9.47 -6.23
C GLY A 130 3.07 8.46 -5.57
N ILE A 131 2.95 7.28 -6.15
CA ILE A 131 2.07 6.21 -5.69
C ILE A 131 2.84 4.89 -5.62
N ILE A 132 2.75 4.20 -4.48
CA ILE A 132 3.19 2.82 -4.32
C ILE A 132 1.93 1.96 -4.39
N ILE A 133 1.89 1.02 -5.33
CA ILE A 133 0.65 0.29 -5.64
C ILE A 133 0.88 -1.21 -5.74
N SER A 134 0.06 -1.99 -5.01
CA SER A 134 -0.21 -3.39 -5.32
C SER A 134 -1.54 -3.43 -6.08
N HIS A 135 -1.46 -3.56 -7.41
CA HIS A 135 -2.61 -3.38 -8.31
C HIS A 135 -3.45 -4.64 -8.48
N VAL A 136 -4.74 -4.46 -8.74
CA VAL A 136 -5.66 -5.56 -9.07
C VAL A 136 -5.44 -6.01 -10.51
N ASN A 137 -5.33 -5.04 -11.43
CA ASN A 137 -5.02 -5.30 -12.83
C ASN A 137 -4.27 -4.12 -13.49
N ASN A 138 -3.77 -4.31 -14.70
CA ASN A 138 -2.93 -3.31 -15.39
C ASN A 138 -3.67 -2.02 -15.80
N SER A 139 -5.00 -1.91 -15.62
CA SER A 139 -5.73 -0.66 -15.93
C SER A 139 -5.31 0.48 -15.01
N ALA A 140 -5.02 0.18 -13.74
CA ALA A 140 -4.50 1.12 -12.76
C ALA A 140 -3.15 1.70 -13.20
N LEU A 141 -2.23 0.85 -13.65
CA LEU A 141 -0.90 1.26 -14.11
C LEU A 141 -0.95 2.12 -15.38
N LYS A 142 -1.88 1.78 -16.30
CA LYS A 142 -2.14 2.59 -17.50
C LYS A 142 -2.63 3.99 -17.13
N LEU A 143 -3.57 4.09 -16.18
CA LEU A 143 -4.08 5.36 -15.68
C LEU A 143 -2.94 6.20 -15.09
N LEU A 144 -2.14 5.65 -14.18
CA LEU A 144 -1.03 6.37 -13.56
C LEU A 144 0.01 6.87 -14.58
N ARG A 145 0.28 6.08 -15.61
CA ARG A 145 1.17 6.48 -16.72
C ARG A 145 0.57 7.62 -17.54
N GLN A 146 -0.73 7.57 -17.85
CA GLN A 146 -1.44 8.63 -18.57
C GLN A 146 -1.45 9.95 -17.81
N GLU A 147 -1.64 9.90 -16.50
CA GLU A 147 -1.62 11.07 -15.61
C GLU A 147 -0.21 11.58 -15.30
N GLY A 148 0.84 10.88 -15.74
CA GLY A 148 2.23 11.28 -15.53
C GLY A 148 2.69 11.27 -14.06
N VAL A 149 2.01 10.50 -13.22
CA VAL A 149 2.37 10.37 -11.79
C VAL A 149 3.42 9.28 -11.63
N PRO A 150 4.56 9.57 -10.96
CA PRO A 150 5.53 8.55 -10.63
C PRO A 150 4.92 7.44 -9.76
N PHE A 151 5.19 6.18 -10.09
CA PHE A 151 4.69 5.06 -9.30
C PHE A 151 5.68 3.90 -9.26
N VAL A 152 5.58 3.10 -8.21
CA VAL A 152 6.29 1.84 -8.01
C VAL A 152 5.26 0.75 -7.74
N VAL A 153 5.36 -0.38 -8.43
CA VAL A 153 4.53 -1.54 -8.18
C VAL A 153 5.11 -2.36 -7.03
N LEU A 154 4.25 -2.75 -6.09
CA LEU A 154 4.62 -3.52 -4.90
C LEU A 154 3.95 -4.89 -4.93
N ASP A 155 4.71 -5.93 -4.62
CA ASP A 155 4.22 -7.31 -4.42
C ASP A 155 3.53 -7.94 -5.64
N ARG A 156 3.71 -7.39 -6.84
CA ARG A 156 3.18 -7.92 -8.10
C ARG A 156 4.25 -7.93 -9.17
N ASP A 157 4.33 -9.02 -9.90
CA ASP A 157 5.16 -9.09 -11.10
C ASP A 157 4.36 -8.60 -12.31
N THR A 158 4.83 -7.51 -12.90
CA THR A 158 4.19 -6.86 -14.03
C THR A 158 4.82 -7.25 -15.37
N GLN A 159 5.24 -8.49 -15.58
CA GLN A 159 6.04 -8.99 -16.72
C GLN A 159 5.79 -8.31 -18.08
N LYS A 160 4.61 -7.72 -18.28
CA LYS A 160 4.17 -7.09 -19.53
C LYS A 160 4.06 -5.56 -19.44
N PHE A 161 4.40 -4.97 -18.31
CA PHE A 161 4.29 -3.54 -18.11
C PHE A 161 5.59 -2.99 -17.53
N GLU A 162 6.34 -2.28 -18.34
CA GLU A 162 7.61 -1.67 -17.97
C GLU A 162 7.43 -0.58 -16.90
N CYS A 163 7.82 -0.84 -15.67
CA CYS A 163 7.80 0.11 -14.57
C CYS A 163 8.74 -0.35 -13.45
N ASP A 164 9.03 0.56 -12.52
CA ASP A 164 9.71 0.19 -11.29
C ASP A 164 8.82 -0.72 -10.45
N GLN A 165 9.40 -1.83 -9.97
CA GLN A 165 8.65 -2.82 -9.20
C GLN A 165 9.51 -3.48 -8.12
N VAL A 166 8.88 -3.79 -6.99
CA VAL A 166 9.45 -4.56 -5.89
C VAL A 166 8.55 -5.75 -5.65
N TYR A 167 9.02 -6.93 -5.94
CA TYR A 167 8.25 -8.17 -5.81
C TYR A 167 9.10 -9.33 -5.34
N VAL A 168 8.45 -10.40 -4.91
CA VAL A 168 9.08 -11.65 -4.51
C VAL A 168 9.00 -12.64 -5.66
N ASP A 169 10.06 -13.41 -5.89
CA ASP A 169 10.05 -14.51 -6.83
C ASP A 169 9.16 -15.65 -6.30
N ASN A 170 7.88 -15.58 -6.65
CA ASN A 170 6.86 -16.51 -6.20
C ASN A 170 7.06 -17.93 -6.73
N ASN A 171 7.66 -18.09 -7.93
CA ASN A 171 8.00 -19.41 -8.45
C ASN A 171 9.08 -20.05 -7.57
N LYS A 172 10.16 -19.32 -7.31
CA LYS A 172 11.23 -19.78 -6.43
C LYS A 172 10.73 -20.08 -5.00
N MET A 173 9.78 -19.29 -4.46
CA MET A 173 9.17 -19.58 -3.17
C MET A 173 8.46 -20.94 -3.13
N GLY A 174 7.58 -21.19 -4.08
CA GLY A 174 6.88 -22.47 -4.19
C GLY A 174 7.84 -23.65 -4.38
N TYR A 175 8.84 -23.47 -5.22
CA TYR A 175 9.90 -24.45 -5.45
C TYR A 175 10.67 -24.77 -4.17
N MET A 176 11.18 -23.76 -3.48
CA MET A 176 12.01 -23.94 -2.27
C MET A 176 11.21 -24.60 -1.13
N ALA A 177 9.97 -24.17 -0.91
CA ALA A 177 9.11 -24.76 0.12
C ALA A 177 8.87 -26.27 -0.14
N THR A 178 8.58 -26.62 -1.39
CA THR A 178 8.34 -28.01 -1.78
C THR A 178 9.61 -28.83 -1.71
N LYS A 179 10.72 -28.30 -2.21
CA LYS A 179 12.03 -28.97 -2.17
C LYS A 179 12.48 -29.28 -0.75
N HIS A 180 12.27 -28.34 0.17
CA HIS A 180 12.58 -28.58 1.58
C HIS A 180 11.81 -29.78 2.14
N LEU A 181 10.51 -29.93 1.87
CA LEU A 181 9.75 -31.10 2.28
C LEU A 181 10.26 -32.39 1.63
N LEU A 182 10.63 -32.34 0.33
CA LEU A 182 11.21 -33.48 -0.39
C LEU A 182 12.55 -33.92 0.21
N GLU A 183 13.41 -32.98 0.60
CA GLU A 183 14.69 -33.23 1.28
C GLU A 183 14.50 -33.87 2.65
N LEU A 184 13.42 -33.53 3.37
CA LEU A 184 13.02 -34.18 4.62
C LEU A 184 12.40 -35.59 4.43
N GLY A 185 12.27 -36.07 3.19
CA GLY A 185 11.79 -37.40 2.87
C GLY A 185 10.30 -37.48 2.57
N HIS A 186 9.56 -36.38 2.60
CA HIS A 186 8.16 -36.37 2.17
C HIS A 186 8.03 -36.68 0.68
N ARG A 187 6.99 -37.43 0.30
CA ARG A 187 6.72 -37.80 -1.10
C ARG A 187 5.29 -37.50 -1.51
N ASP A 188 4.33 -37.58 -0.58
CA ASP A 188 2.94 -37.15 -0.75
C ASP A 188 2.80 -35.74 -0.13
N ILE A 189 2.93 -34.72 -0.97
CA ILE A 189 2.91 -33.31 -0.58
C ILE A 189 1.73 -32.64 -1.29
N VAL A 190 0.93 -31.90 -0.52
CA VAL A 190 -0.22 -31.17 -1.05
C VAL A 190 0.04 -29.69 -1.03
N PHE A 191 -0.35 -28.99 -2.10
CA PHE A 191 -0.38 -27.55 -2.15
C PHE A 191 -1.80 -27.05 -1.87
N ILE A 192 -1.95 -26.20 -0.85
CA ILE A 192 -3.22 -25.54 -0.51
C ILE A 192 -3.13 -24.08 -0.90
N ASN A 193 -4.07 -23.62 -1.69
CA ASN A 193 -4.10 -22.29 -2.27
C ASN A 193 -5.41 -21.56 -1.96
N LYS A 194 -5.37 -20.23 -1.88
CA LYS A 194 -6.58 -19.41 -1.89
C LYS A 194 -6.98 -19.13 -3.33
N GLU A 195 -8.24 -19.35 -3.68
CA GLU A 195 -8.73 -19.01 -5.02
C GLU A 195 -8.81 -17.49 -5.19
N SER A 196 -8.15 -16.98 -6.22
CA SER A 196 -8.25 -15.58 -6.63
C SER A 196 -8.21 -15.47 -8.15
N LYS A 197 -9.15 -14.72 -8.71
CA LYS A 197 -9.24 -14.51 -10.16
C LYS A 197 -8.09 -13.69 -10.73
N PHE A 198 -7.45 -12.88 -9.91
CA PHE A 198 -6.43 -11.90 -10.31
C PHE A 198 -5.02 -12.24 -9.81
N ASP A 199 -4.86 -13.34 -9.07
CA ASP A 199 -3.61 -13.66 -8.41
C ASP A 199 -2.67 -14.46 -9.31
N THR A 200 -1.81 -13.75 -10.03
CA THR A 200 -0.71 -14.34 -10.80
C THR A 200 0.37 -14.92 -9.91
N ASP A 201 0.54 -14.41 -8.70
CA ASP A 201 1.61 -14.79 -7.78
C ASP A 201 1.39 -16.18 -7.22
N GLN A 202 0.13 -16.52 -6.92
CA GLN A 202 -0.22 -17.87 -6.48
C GLN A 202 -0.01 -18.91 -7.57
N ARG A 203 -0.37 -18.59 -8.81
CA ARG A 203 -0.10 -19.47 -9.95
C ARG A 203 1.38 -19.78 -10.06
N ARG A 204 2.25 -18.78 -9.88
CA ARG A 204 3.69 -18.96 -9.90
C ARG A 204 4.20 -19.82 -8.75
N ARG A 205 3.62 -19.69 -7.55
CA ARG A 205 3.96 -20.59 -6.44
C ARG A 205 3.60 -22.04 -6.75
N ILE A 206 2.45 -22.27 -7.39
CA ILE A 206 2.03 -23.59 -7.87
C ILE A 206 3.00 -24.11 -8.93
N GLU A 207 3.40 -23.30 -9.90
CA GLU A 207 4.39 -23.68 -10.91
C GLU A 207 5.71 -24.12 -10.27
N GLY A 208 6.17 -23.39 -9.24
CA GLY A 208 7.35 -23.76 -8.46
C GLY A 208 7.19 -25.08 -7.71
N TYR A 209 6.02 -25.32 -7.11
CA TYR A 209 5.69 -26.60 -6.48
C TYR A 209 5.74 -27.75 -7.49
N CYS A 210 5.09 -27.61 -8.65
CA CYS A 210 5.10 -28.62 -9.70
C CYS A 210 6.51 -28.90 -10.22
N SER A 211 7.33 -27.84 -10.40
CA SER A 211 8.72 -27.99 -10.85
C SER A 211 9.57 -28.81 -9.86
N ALA A 212 9.42 -28.59 -8.56
CA ALA A 212 10.14 -29.34 -7.54
C ALA A 212 9.73 -30.83 -7.50
N LEU A 213 8.45 -31.12 -7.67
CA LEU A 213 7.96 -32.51 -7.79
C LEU A 213 8.49 -33.17 -9.06
N GLN A 214 8.48 -32.48 -10.19
CA GLN A 214 8.96 -32.99 -11.47
C GLN A 214 10.45 -33.35 -11.40
N GLU A 215 11.29 -32.49 -10.85
CA GLU A 215 12.72 -32.77 -10.66
C GLU A 215 12.98 -34.00 -9.76
N SER A 216 12.04 -34.32 -8.89
CA SER A 216 12.12 -35.47 -7.98
C SER A 216 11.44 -36.74 -8.53
N GLY A 217 10.96 -36.72 -9.79
CA GLY A 217 10.25 -37.82 -10.42
C GLY A 217 8.85 -38.07 -9.86
N LEU A 218 8.25 -37.08 -9.21
CA LEU A 218 6.96 -37.18 -8.53
C LEU A 218 5.82 -36.38 -9.22
N GLN A 219 5.96 -36.06 -10.50
CA GLN A 219 4.98 -35.26 -11.26
C GLN A 219 3.57 -35.88 -11.25
N ASN A 220 3.43 -37.18 -11.08
CA ASN A 220 2.12 -37.86 -11.00
C ASN A 220 1.47 -37.72 -9.61
N PHE A 221 2.13 -37.10 -8.67
CA PHE A 221 1.65 -36.88 -7.30
C PHE A 221 1.25 -35.43 -7.04
N GLU A 222 1.07 -34.62 -8.08
CA GLU A 222 0.61 -33.24 -7.95
C GLU A 222 -0.79 -33.21 -7.37
N ARG A 223 -0.92 -32.56 -6.21
CA ARG A 223 -2.19 -32.41 -5.49
C ARG A 223 -2.36 -30.96 -5.07
N ILE A 224 -3.28 -30.27 -5.74
CA ILE A 224 -3.55 -28.85 -5.52
C ILE A 224 -5.01 -28.69 -5.07
N TYR A 225 -5.19 -28.00 -3.95
CA TYR A 225 -6.52 -27.66 -3.41
C TYR A 225 -6.67 -26.15 -3.36
N SER A 226 -7.68 -25.63 -4.05
CA SER A 226 -8.05 -24.22 -4.01
C SER A 226 -9.22 -24.02 -3.05
N CYS A 227 -9.12 -23.03 -2.18
CA CYS A 227 -10.10 -22.69 -1.16
C CYS A 227 -10.45 -21.21 -1.26
N GLU A 228 -11.71 -20.85 -1.14
CA GLU A 228 -12.17 -19.46 -1.18
C GLU A 228 -11.89 -18.73 0.13
N ASP A 229 -11.97 -19.46 1.25
CA ASP A 229 -11.83 -18.93 2.60
C ASP A 229 -11.13 -19.92 3.57
N ALA A 230 -10.90 -19.47 4.79
CA ALA A 230 -10.25 -20.25 5.84
C ALA A 230 -11.07 -21.48 6.27
N GLU A 231 -12.41 -21.43 6.23
CA GLU A 231 -13.26 -22.56 6.60
C GLU A 231 -13.19 -23.68 5.56
N GLN A 232 -13.18 -23.34 4.28
CA GLN A 232 -12.93 -24.32 3.21
C GLN A 232 -11.52 -24.90 3.32
N GLY A 233 -10.51 -24.08 3.66
CA GLY A 233 -9.15 -24.53 3.92
C GLY A 233 -9.07 -25.54 5.06
N LYS A 234 -9.71 -25.26 6.19
CA LYS A 234 -9.83 -26.22 7.32
C LYS A 234 -10.50 -27.53 6.89
N LYS A 235 -11.62 -27.42 6.18
CA LYS A 235 -12.34 -28.61 5.70
C LYS A 235 -11.45 -29.44 4.76
N ALA A 236 -10.75 -28.81 3.83
CA ALA A 236 -9.84 -29.49 2.93
C ALA A 236 -8.74 -30.25 3.70
N ILE A 237 -8.15 -29.64 4.74
CA ILE A 237 -7.14 -30.29 5.59
C ILE A 237 -7.75 -31.49 6.34
N PHE A 238 -8.94 -31.36 6.92
CA PHE A 238 -9.60 -32.47 7.60
C PHE A 238 -9.96 -33.64 6.65
N ASP A 239 -10.42 -33.32 5.44
CA ASP A 239 -10.74 -34.31 4.43
C ASP A 239 -9.49 -35.04 3.91
N LEU A 240 -8.39 -34.31 3.73
CA LEU A 240 -7.07 -34.87 3.40
C LEU A 240 -6.56 -35.81 4.49
N TRP A 241 -6.70 -35.42 5.75
CA TRP A 241 -6.24 -36.22 6.88
C TRP A 241 -6.99 -37.54 7.04
N ARG A 242 -8.26 -37.61 6.62
CA ARG A 242 -9.08 -38.82 6.64
C ARG A 242 -8.74 -39.80 5.52
N GLN A 243 -8.06 -39.35 4.46
CA GLN A 243 -7.64 -40.25 3.39
C GLN A 243 -6.56 -41.22 3.89
N LYS A 244 -6.49 -42.40 3.30
CA LYS A 244 -5.45 -43.40 3.64
C LYS A 244 -4.83 -43.91 2.33
N PRO A 245 -3.52 -43.71 2.09
CA PRO A 245 -2.62 -42.92 2.94
C PRO A 245 -2.96 -41.42 2.90
N HIS A 246 -2.74 -40.71 3.99
CA HIS A 246 -2.88 -39.27 4.03
C HIS A 246 -1.57 -38.58 3.61
N PRO A 247 -1.62 -37.34 3.09
CA PRO A 247 -0.43 -36.60 2.74
C PRO A 247 0.45 -36.36 3.97
N THR A 248 1.74 -36.34 3.77
CA THR A 248 2.73 -36.18 4.83
C THR A 248 3.37 -34.77 4.85
N GLY A 249 3.17 -33.97 3.79
CA GLY A 249 3.65 -32.60 3.67
C GLY A 249 2.55 -31.69 3.16
N LEU A 250 2.52 -30.43 3.65
CA LEU A 250 1.63 -29.39 3.18
C LEU A 250 2.43 -28.15 2.84
N VAL A 251 2.21 -27.60 1.64
CA VAL A 251 2.66 -26.28 1.23
C VAL A 251 1.44 -25.36 1.18
N ILE A 252 1.47 -24.28 1.96
CA ILE A 252 0.37 -23.30 1.99
C ILE A 252 0.79 -22.08 1.19
N GLY A 253 0.10 -21.82 0.09
CA GLY A 253 0.43 -20.77 -0.85
C GLY A 253 0.18 -19.36 -0.31
N GLN A 254 -0.75 -19.22 0.64
CA GLN A 254 -1.07 -17.93 1.26
C GLN A 254 -1.57 -18.18 2.69
N HIS A 255 -1.20 -17.29 3.61
CA HIS A 255 -1.80 -17.20 4.94
C HIS A 255 -2.59 -15.91 5.03
N SER A 256 -3.79 -15.99 5.53
CA SER A 256 -4.65 -14.85 5.88
C SER A 256 -4.52 -14.53 7.36
#